data_48cfdbd2e087c082c43fb870d4e2185e
#
_entry.id   48cfdbd2e087c082c43fb870d4e2185e
#
_cell.length_a   1.000
_cell.length_b   1.000
_cell.length_c   1.000
_cell.angle_alpha   90.00
_cell.angle_beta   90.00
_cell.angle_gamma   90.00
#
_symmetry.space_group_name_H-M   'P 1'
#
loop_
_entity.id
_entity.type
_entity.pdbx_description
1 polymer ?
#
loop_
_entity_poly.entity_id
_entity_poly.type
_entity_poly.pdbx_seq_one_letter_code
_entity_poly.pdbx_strand_id
1 'polypeptide(L)'
;MKKKFLLACLISAVFAAPAGAWELWDQFKATNLTSEGRVVDYSEAKLITTSEGQSYGMFFALVANDKKAFDEMFAWTEKNLGENQPAWLWGIPDGTPNGTGKILDTNNATDSDMWIAYCLIEAARIWNDPSYLPKADGYLAKLKELVRDVPTVGKVILPGRVGFEEKGVITINPSYYPPHILRRFADYDPYWLPVLEGSINAMVR
;
A
#
# COMPACT_ATOMS: atom_id res chain seq x y z
N MET A 1 -62.69 29.58 12.43
CA MET A 1 -62.25 28.20 12.11
C MET A 1 -60.85 28.26 11.55
N LYS A 2 -59.82 27.94 12.34
CA LYS A 2 -58.41 27.92 11.90
C LYS A 2 -58.03 26.47 11.53
N LYS A 3 -57.81 26.20 10.22
CA LYS A 3 -57.32 24.90 9.76
C LYS A 3 -55.84 24.79 10.07
N LYS A 4 -55.46 23.86 10.93
CA LYS A 4 -54.06 23.46 11.16
C LYS A 4 -53.63 22.51 10.05
N PHE A 5 -52.69 22.94 9.19
CA PHE A 5 -51.98 22.05 8.28
C PHE A 5 -50.92 21.28 9.04
N LEU A 6 -51.08 19.96 9.17
CA LEU A 6 -50.06 19.06 9.64
C LEU A 6 -49.15 18.75 8.46
N LEU A 7 -47.92 19.26 8.49
CA LEU A 7 -46.87 18.90 7.54
C LEU A 7 -46.25 17.59 8.02
N ALA A 8 -46.62 16.47 7.39
CA ALA A 8 -45.98 15.18 7.64
C ALA A 8 -44.63 15.14 6.91
N CYS A 9 -43.52 15.27 7.64
CA CYS A 9 -42.19 14.96 7.12
C CYS A 9 -42.05 13.44 6.92
N LEU A 10 -42.18 13.00 5.68
CA LEU A 10 -41.77 11.65 5.29
C LEU A 10 -40.23 11.61 5.34
N ILE A 11 -39.66 11.04 6.41
CA ILE A 11 -38.26 10.63 6.47
C ILE A 11 -38.16 9.39 5.59
N SER A 12 -37.73 9.57 4.35
CA SER A 12 -37.32 8.45 3.48
C SER A 12 -36.02 7.90 4.08
N ALA A 13 -36.10 6.81 4.84
CA ALA A 13 -34.97 6.01 5.19
C ALA A 13 -34.41 5.41 3.88
N VAL A 14 -33.37 6.01 3.35
CA VAL A 14 -32.56 5.38 2.29
C VAL A 14 -31.88 4.19 2.97
N PHE A 15 -32.48 3.02 2.83
CA PHE A 15 -31.75 1.77 3.08
C PHE A 15 -30.69 1.70 1.98
N ALA A 16 -29.45 2.12 2.32
CA ALA A 16 -28.30 1.72 1.55
C ALA A 16 -28.32 0.18 1.57
N ALA A 17 -28.65 -0.45 0.43
CA ALA A 17 -28.39 -1.86 0.27
C ALA A 17 -26.91 -2.09 0.65
N PRO A 18 -26.58 -3.16 1.40
CA PRO A 18 -25.18 -3.50 1.60
C PRO A 18 -24.56 -3.55 0.22
N ALA A 19 -23.51 -2.75 0.01
CA ALA A 19 -22.71 -2.83 -1.21
C ALA A 19 -22.41 -4.31 -1.38
N GLY A 20 -22.88 -4.93 -2.47
CA GLY A 20 -22.74 -6.36 -2.69
C GLY A 20 -21.28 -6.71 -2.48
N ALA A 21 -21.02 -7.71 -1.63
CA ALA A 21 -19.67 -8.15 -1.35
C ALA A 21 -18.93 -8.29 -2.69
N TRP A 22 -17.75 -7.67 -2.79
CA TRP A 22 -16.96 -7.77 -4.00
C TRP A 22 -16.44 -9.20 -4.12
N GLU A 23 -17.08 -10.00 -4.95
CA GLU A 23 -16.86 -11.44 -5.07
C GLU A 23 -15.39 -11.80 -5.28
N LEU A 24 -14.67 -11.02 -6.10
CA LEU A 24 -13.24 -11.25 -6.32
C LEU A 24 -12.40 -11.00 -5.04
N TRP A 25 -12.82 -10.06 -4.19
CA TRP A 25 -12.19 -9.84 -2.91
C TRP A 25 -12.42 -11.01 -1.96
N ASP A 26 -13.62 -11.54 -1.92
CA ASP A 26 -13.94 -12.70 -1.08
C ASP A 26 -13.19 -13.95 -1.56
N GLN A 27 -13.08 -14.16 -2.87
CA GLN A 27 -12.26 -15.23 -3.46
C GLN A 27 -10.77 -15.03 -3.11
N PHE A 28 -10.22 -13.83 -3.25
CA PHE A 28 -8.84 -13.54 -2.89
C PHE A 28 -8.56 -13.84 -1.42
N LYS A 29 -9.45 -13.39 -0.51
CA LYS A 29 -9.32 -13.71 0.92
C LYS A 29 -9.35 -15.22 1.18
N ALA A 30 -10.25 -15.93 0.54
CA ALA A 30 -10.40 -17.35 0.74
C ALA A 30 -9.21 -18.18 0.20
N THR A 31 -8.52 -17.68 -0.84
CA THR A 31 -7.45 -18.42 -1.52
C THR A 31 -6.05 -17.98 -1.09
N ASN A 32 -5.83 -16.70 -0.82
CA ASN A 32 -4.49 -16.14 -0.65
C ASN A 32 -4.23 -15.52 0.73
N LEU A 33 -5.28 -15.11 1.47
CA LEU A 33 -5.11 -14.45 2.75
C LEU A 33 -5.25 -15.43 3.91
N THR A 34 -4.22 -15.52 4.76
CA THR A 34 -4.31 -16.29 6.00
C THR A 34 -5.07 -15.53 7.09
N SER A 35 -5.53 -16.24 8.10
CA SER A 35 -6.20 -15.63 9.27
C SER A 35 -5.33 -14.66 10.06
N GLU A 36 -4.01 -14.66 9.83
CA GLU A 36 -3.06 -13.76 10.49
C GLU A 36 -2.75 -12.51 9.65
N GLY A 37 -3.36 -12.36 8.47
CA GLY A 37 -3.13 -11.23 7.57
C GLY A 37 -1.98 -11.41 6.58
N ARG A 38 -1.48 -12.63 6.39
CA ARG A 38 -0.43 -12.94 5.44
C ARG A 38 -1.03 -13.22 4.06
N VAL A 39 -0.58 -12.53 3.03
CA VAL A 39 -0.88 -12.84 1.62
C VAL A 39 0.14 -13.86 1.12
N VAL A 40 -0.33 -15.03 0.71
CA VAL A 40 0.53 -16.14 0.25
C VAL A 40 0.44 -16.28 -1.26
N ASP A 41 1.61 -16.34 -1.89
CA ASP A 41 1.76 -16.79 -3.26
C ASP A 41 1.99 -18.30 -3.28
N TYR A 42 0.97 -19.06 -3.67
CA TYR A 42 1.01 -20.52 -3.77
C TYR A 42 1.62 -21.02 -5.08
N SER A 43 1.94 -20.14 -6.03
CA SER A 43 2.62 -20.54 -7.27
C SER A 43 4.09 -20.89 -7.01
N GLU A 44 4.65 -20.41 -5.90
CA GLU A 44 6.02 -20.63 -5.50
C GLU A 44 6.14 -21.74 -4.45
N ALA A 45 7.09 -22.66 -4.67
CA ALA A 45 7.29 -23.80 -3.76
C ALA A 45 7.59 -23.39 -2.31
N LYS A 46 8.19 -22.23 -2.10
CA LYS A 46 8.52 -21.68 -0.77
C LYS A 46 7.34 -20.98 -0.10
N LEU A 47 6.15 -21.03 -0.67
CA LEU A 47 4.97 -20.34 -0.16
C LEU A 47 5.32 -18.90 0.23
N ILE A 48 5.79 -18.13 -0.74
CA ILE A 48 6.34 -16.80 -0.50
C ILE A 48 5.25 -15.77 -0.19
N THR A 49 5.69 -14.70 0.45
CA THR A 49 4.94 -13.45 0.62
C THR A 49 5.86 -12.32 0.23
N THR A 50 5.40 -11.46 -0.65
CA THR A 50 6.12 -10.25 -1.04
C THR A 50 5.48 -9.03 -0.38
N SER A 51 6.27 -7.99 -0.16
CA SER A 51 5.73 -6.69 0.28
C SER A 51 4.74 -6.12 -0.74
N GLU A 52 4.93 -6.41 -2.05
CA GLU A 52 3.97 -6.05 -3.11
C GLU A 52 2.62 -6.73 -2.88
N GLY A 53 2.62 -8.06 -2.67
CA GLY A 53 1.38 -8.80 -2.39
C GLY A 53 0.63 -8.26 -1.18
N GLN A 54 1.35 -7.93 -0.10
CA GLN A 54 0.78 -7.30 1.09
C GLN A 54 0.20 -5.91 0.77
N SER A 55 0.96 -5.06 0.07
CA SER A 55 0.54 -3.69 -0.26
C SER A 55 -0.70 -3.65 -1.16
N TYR A 56 -0.76 -4.53 -2.17
CA TYR A 56 -1.92 -4.64 -3.05
C TYR A 56 -3.14 -5.23 -2.32
N GLY A 57 -2.91 -6.22 -1.45
CA GLY A 57 -3.97 -6.74 -0.57
C GLY A 57 -4.57 -5.64 0.32
N MET A 58 -3.73 -4.79 0.92
CA MET A 58 -4.18 -3.63 1.71
C MET A 58 -4.99 -2.64 0.85
N PHE A 59 -4.56 -2.36 -0.38
CA PHE A 59 -5.32 -1.50 -1.28
C PHE A 59 -6.70 -2.08 -1.61
N PHE A 60 -6.79 -3.37 -1.90
CA PHE A 60 -8.07 -4.03 -2.17
C PHE A 60 -8.96 -4.08 -0.93
N ALA A 61 -8.40 -4.22 0.27
CA ALA A 61 -9.15 -4.12 1.51
C ALA A 61 -9.77 -2.72 1.69
N LEU A 62 -9.04 -1.64 1.34
CA LEU A 62 -9.59 -0.28 1.32
C LEU A 62 -10.76 -0.16 0.34
N VAL A 63 -10.59 -0.66 -0.89
CA VAL A 63 -11.65 -0.63 -1.93
C VAL A 63 -12.89 -1.40 -1.47
N ALA A 64 -12.69 -2.53 -0.79
CA ALA A 64 -13.76 -3.35 -0.24
C ALA A 64 -14.36 -2.79 1.07
N ASN A 65 -13.78 -1.72 1.63
CA ASN A 65 -14.11 -1.19 2.96
C ASN A 65 -13.96 -2.26 4.08
N ASP A 66 -12.97 -3.13 3.95
CA ASP A 66 -12.67 -4.22 4.89
C ASP A 66 -11.51 -3.80 5.81
N LYS A 67 -11.84 -2.95 6.81
CA LYS A 67 -10.87 -2.44 7.77
C LYS A 67 -10.16 -3.55 8.53
N LYS A 68 -10.89 -4.65 8.86
CA LYS A 68 -10.31 -5.76 9.60
C LYS A 68 -9.19 -6.44 8.81
N ALA A 69 -9.44 -6.81 7.55
CA ALA A 69 -8.43 -7.43 6.71
C ALA A 69 -7.23 -6.50 6.46
N PHE A 70 -7.49 -5.19 6.30
CA PHE A 70 -6.44 -4.17 6.19
C PHE A 70 -5.52 -4.16 7.40
N ASP A 71 -6.08 -4.05 8.59
CA ASP A 71 -5.32 -3.98 9.86
C ASP A 71 -4.51 -5.27 10.09
N GLU A 72 -5.09 -6.44 9.80
CA GLU A 72 -4.41 -7.73 9.91
C GLU A 72 -3.22 -7.83 8.94
N MET A 73 -3.39 -7.43 7.67
CA MET A 73 -2.31 -7.43 6.67
C MET A 73 -1.21 -6.44 7.05
N PHE A 74 -1.56 -5.25 7.50
CA PHE A 74 -0.59 -4.26 7.91
C PHE A 74 0.22 -4.72 9.13
N ALA A 75 -0.46 -5.24 10.16
CA ALA A 75 0.19 -5.76 11.36
C ALA A 75 1.12 -6.95 11.04
N TRP A 76 0.71 -7.85 10.14
CA TRP A 76 1.54 -8.96 9.70
C TRP A 76 2.79 -8.45 8.97
N THR A 77 2.64 -7.46 8.11
CA THR A 77 3.73 -6.84 7.33
C THR A 77 4.78 -6.24 8.27
N GLU A 78 4.37 -5.38 9.20
CA GLU A 78 5.31 -4.77 10.14
C GLU A 78 6.03 -5.82 11.01
N LYS A 79 5.30 -6.82 11.50
CA LYS A 79 5.85 -7.86 12.36
C LYS A 79 6.86 -8.77 11.67
N ASN A 80 6.63 -9.13 10.40
CA ASN A 80 7.36 -10.19 9.73
C ASN A 80 8.32 -9.69 8.65
N LEU A 81 8.04 -8.53 8.03
CA LEU A 81 8.87 -7.94 7.00
C LEU A 81 9.67 -6.72 7.51
N GLY A 82 9.21 -6.08 8.57
CA GLY A 82 9.84 -4.91 9.18
C GLY A 82 9.00 -3.64 9.07
N GLU A 83 9.23 -2.72 10.00
CA GLU A 83 8.50 -1.46 10.10
C GLU A 83 9.07 -0.41 9.14
N ASN A 84 8.18 0.41 8.55
CA ASN A 84 8.47 1.61 7.74
C ASN A 84 9.23 1.37 6.42
N GLN A 85 9.91 0.24 6.26
CA GLN A 85 10.60 -0.17 5.04
C GLN A 85 10.75 -1.69 5.03
N PRO A 86 9.66 -2.42 4.75
CA PRO A 86 9.62 -3.88 4.82
C PRO A 86 10.59 -4.53 3.82
N ALA A 87 11.14 -5.67 4.22
CA ALA A 87 11.82 -6.58 3.31
C ALA A 87 10.85 -7.05 2.22
N TRP A 88 11.33 -7.11 0.97
CA TRP A 88 10.43 -7.43 -0.13
C TRP A 88 10.02 -8.90 -0.20
N LEU A 89 10.82 -9.83 0.37
CA LEU A 89 10.59 -11.27 0.23
C LEU A 89 10.70 -12.02 1.56
N TRP A 90 9.64 -12.71 1.89
CA TRP A 90 9.54 -13.67 2.98
C TRP A 90 9.07 -15.02 2.44
N GLY A 91 9.42 -16.13 3.08
CA GLY A 91 8.95 -17.44 2.66
C GLY A 91 9.35 -18.54 3.62
N ILE A 92 8.89 -19.76 3.34
CA ILE A 92 9.21 -20.98 4.06
C ILE A 92 10.31 -21.71 3.28
N PRO A 93 11.57 -21.73 3.72
CA PRO A 93 12.70 -22.17 2.90
C PRO A 93 12.60 -23.61 2.38
N ASP A 94 12.00 -24.51 3.16
CA ASP A 94 11.79 -25.91 2.81
C ASP A 94 10.46 -26.17 2.10
N GLY A 95 9.62 -25.11 1.92
CA GLY A 95 8.33 -25.22 1.24
C GLY A 95 7.28 -26.04 1.98
N THR A 96 7.51 -26.39 3.24
CA THR A 96 6.50 -27.16 3.99
C THR A 96 5.38 -26.25 4.51
N PRO A 97 4.09 -26.63 4.39
CA PRO A 97 2.99 -25.77 4.81
C PRO A 97 3.05 -25.30 6.28
N ASN A 98 3.66 -26.07 7.15
CA ASN A 98 3.84 -25.77 8.58
C ASN A 98 5.29 -25.44 8.96
N GLY A 99 6.15 -25.16 7.98
CA GLY A 99 7.53 -24.79 8.20
C GLY A 99 7.68 -23.40 8.78
N THR A 100 8.83 -23.17 9.42
CA THR A 100 9.15 -21.84 9.95
C THR A 100 9.55 -20.90 8.82
N GLY A 101 8.80 -19.85 8.64
CA GLY A 101 9.11 -18.83 7.63
C GLY A 101 10.09 -17.79 8.14
N LYS A 102 10.79 -17.16 7.22
CA LYS A 102 11.74 -16.07 7.48
C LYS A 102 11.86 -15.13 6.30
N ILE A 103 12.50 -13.98 6.51
CA ILE A 103 12.93 -13.10 5.42
C ILE A 103 13.95 -13.85 4.56
N LEU A 104 13.72 -13.91 3.25
CA LEU A 104 14.58 -14.54 2.26
C LEU A 104 15.48 -13.52 1.55
N ASP A 105 15.00 -12.27 1.41
CA ASP A 105 15.78 -11.14 0.93
C ASP A 105 15.38 -9.90 1.73
N THR A 106 16.39 -9.24 2.28
CA THR A 106 16.22 -8.07 3.16
C THR A 106 16.12 -6.74 2.42
N ASN A 107 16.34 -6.69 1.09
CA ASN A 107 16.12 -5.46 0.34
C ASN A 107 14.63 -5.06 0.44
N ASN A 108 14.31 -3.81 0.17
CA ASN A 108 12.93 -3.36 0.04
C ASN A 108 12.54 -3.28 -1.44
N ALA A 109 11.24 -3.26 -1.70
CA ALA A 109 10.66 -2.88 -2.99
C ALA A 109 9.95 -1.54 -2.82
N THR A 110 10.51 -0.50 -3.42
CA THR A 110 10.07 0.89 -3.17
C THR A 110 8.63 1.15 -3.62
N ASP A 111 8.16 0.48 -4.66
CA ASP A 111 6.76 0.55 -5.10
C ASP A 111 5.81 0.03 -4.02
N SER A 112 6.17 -1.08 -3.37
CA SER A 112 5.39 -1.60 -2.23
C SER A 112 5.33 -0.62 -1.08
N ASP A 113 6.48 -0.01 -0.72
CA ASP A 113 6.55 0.99 0.34
C ASP A 113 5.64 2.20 0.03
N MET A 114 5.62 2.62 -1.24
CA MET A 114 4.74 3.70 -1.71
C MET A 114 3.27 3.32 -1.62
N TRP A 115 2.91 2.09 -2.03
CA TRP A 115 1.53 1.60 -1.91
C TRP A 115 1.09 1.51 -0.46
N ILE A 116 1.93 1.03 0.46
CA ILE A 116 1.61 0.96 1.90
C ILE A 116 1.39 2.38 2.46
N ALA A 117 2.31 3.32 2.19
CA ALA A 117 2.17 4.70 2.64
C ALA A 117 0.87 5.35 2.11
N TYR A 118 0.57 5.14 0.82
CA TYR A 118 -0.68 5.61 0.21
C TYR A 118 -1.90 5.01 0.90
N CYS A 119 -1.90 3.70 1.12
CA CYS A 119 -3.00 3.00 1.77
C CYS A 119 -3.24 3.50 3.19
N LEU A 120 -2.19 3.81 3.95
CA LEU A 120 -2.30 4.36 5.31
C LEU A 120 -2.89 5.79 5.30
N ILE A 121 -2.48 6.65 4.36
CA ILE A 121 -3.05 7.99 4.21
C ILE A 121 -4.54 7.90 3.86
N GLU A 122 -4.91 6.99 2.94
CA GLU A 122 -6.30 6.82 2.55
C GLU A 122 -7.13 6.13 3.63
N ALA A 123 -6.57 5.20 4.39
CA ALA A 123 -7.23 4.59 5.55
C ALA A 123 -7.60 5.64 6.60
N ALA A 124 -6.67 6.55 6.90
CA ALA A 124 -6.95 7.66 7.81
C ALA A 124 -8.13 8.53 7.34
N ARG A 125 -8.21 8.78 6.03
CA ARG A 125 -9.28 9.58 5.42
C ARG A 125 -10.62 8.84 5.35
N ILE A 126 -10.60 7.58 4.85
CA ILE A 126 -11.82 6.80 4.59
C ILE A 126 -12.50 6.39 5.88
N TRP A 127 -11.72 5.94 6.85
CA TRP A 127 -12.24 5.45 8.15
C TRP A 127 -12.25 6.53 9.24
N ASN A 128 -11.87 7.79 8.89
CA ASN A 128 -11.76 8.89 9.85
C ASN A 128 -10.93 8.51 11.09
N ASP A 129 -9.81 7.83 10.87
CA ASP A 129 -8.94 7.29 11.91
C ASP A 129 -7.52 7.85 11.73
N PRO A 130 -7.17 8.96 12.41
CA PRO A 130 -5.87 9.59 12.24
C PRO A 130 -4.69 8.76 12.79
N SER A 131 -4.93 7.65 13.46
CA SER A 131 -3.86 6.80 14.01
C SER A 131 -2.98 6.16 12.93
N TYR A 132 -3.44 6.09 11.68
CA TYR A 132 -2.64 5.63 10.54
C TYR A 132 -1.59 6.65 10.08
N LEU A 133 -1.78 7.95 10.33
CA LEU A 133 -0.89 8.99 9.80
C LEU A 133 0.55 8.89 10.32
N PRO A 134 0.82 8.66 11.62
CA PRO A 134 2.20 8.48 12.08
C PRO A 134 2.91 7.29 11.42
N LYS A 135 2.17 6.24 11.05
CA LYS A 135 2.72 5.11 10.31
C LYS A 135 3.04 5.51 8.86
N ALA A 136 2.12 6.21 8.18
CA ALA A 136 2.38 6.75 6.85
C ALA A 136 3.63 7.65 6.83
N ASP A 137 3.76 8.54 7.82
CA ASP A 137 4.93 9.43 7.96
C ASP A 137 6.24 8.65 8.09
N GLY A 138 6.23 7.51 8.81
CA GLY A 138 7.38 6.62 8.93
C GLY A 138 7.83 6.05 7.57
N TYR A 139 6.87 5.54 6.76
CA TYR A 139 7.14 5.08 5.39
C TYR A 139 7.62 6.22 4.49
N LEU A 140 6.95 7.37 4.51
CA LEU A 140 7.34 8.54 3.72
C LEU A 140 8.75 9.03 4.08
N ALA A 141 9.14 8.99 5.35
CA ALA A 141 10.49 9.34 5.78
C ALA A 141 11.53 8.40 5.17
N LYS A 142 11.26 7.09 5.13
CA LYS A 142 12.15 6.10 4.50
C LYS A 142 12.22 6.25 2.98
N LEU A 143 11.11 6.53 2.33
CA LEU A 143 11.08 6.81 0.89
C LEU A 143 11.90 8.05 0.53
N LYS A 144 11.91 9.10 1.36
CA LYS A 144 12.75 10.30 1.15
C LYS A 144 14.25 9.98 1.13
N GLU A 145 14.71 8.99 1.90
CA GLU A 145 16.11 8.55 1.90
C GLU A 145 16.55 7.95 0.55
N LEU A 146 15.57 7.46 -0.24
CA LEU A 146 15.80 6.83 -1.57
C LEU A 146 15.67 7.82 -2.73
N VAL A 147 15.32 9.08 -2.48
CA VAL A 147 15.20 10.09 -3.54
C VAL A 147 16.58 10.50 -4.04
N ARG A 148 16.74 10.54 -5.36
CA ARG A 148 17.94 11.02 -6.05
C ARG A 148 17.61 12.10 -7.06
N ASP A 149 18.50 13.07 -7.20
CA ASP A 149 18.41 14.07 -8.27
C ASP A 149 19.22 13.60 -9.46
N VAL A 150 18.52 13.20 -10.52
CA VAL A 150 19.13 12.66 -11.74
C VAL A 150 19.20 13.77 -12.79
N PRO A 151 20.40 14.12 -13.30
CA PRO A 151 20.54 15.14 -14.32
C PRO A 151 19.57 14.93 -15.49
N THR A 152 18.93 15.99 -15.95
CA THR A 152 17.94 16.01 -17.05
C THR A 152 16.59 15.33 -16.77
N VAL A 153 16.48 14.50 -15.74
CA VAL A 153 15.22 13.84 -15.32
C VAL A 153 14.56 14.59 -14.16
N GLY A 154 15.37 14.97 -13.16
CA GLY A 154 14.92 15.55 -11.91
C GLY A 154 14.90 14.54 -10.76
N LYS A 155 14.10 14.78 -9.73
CA LYS A 155 14.06 13.92 -8.56
C LYS A 155 13.24 12.64 -8.82
N VAL A 156 13.86 11.50 -8.58
CA VAL A 156 13.25 10.16 -8.71
C VAL A 156 13.55 9.33 -7.47
N ILE A 157 12.80 8.26 -7.25
CA ILE A 157 13.02 7.33 -6.14
C ILE A 157 13.74 6.10 -6.67
N LEU A 158 14.76 5.61 -5.96
CA LEU A 158 15.41 4.34 -6.30
C LEU A 158 14.46 3.17 -6.09
N PRO A 159 14.54 2.09 -6.89
CA PRO A 159 13.68 0.92 -6.75
C PRO A 159 13.86 0.13 -5.44
N GLY A 160 14.96 0.33 -4.74
CA GLY A 160 15.27 -0.28 -3.46
C GLY A 160 16.55 0.29 -2.85
N ARG A 161 16.88 -0.14 -1.62
CA ARG A 161 18.05 0.37 -0.87
C ARG A 161 19.37 -0.09 -1.46
N VAL A 162 19.42 -1.28 -2.05
CA VAL A 162 20.66 -1.95 -2.46
C VAL A 162 20.57 -2.30 -3.94
N GLY A 163 21.68 -2.08 -4.67
CA GLY A 163 21.83 -2.49 -6.06
C GLY A 163 21.39 -1.47 -7.10
N PHE A 164 20.88 -0.29 -6.70
CA PHE A 164 20.36 0.70 -7.64
C PHE A 164 21.17 1.98 -7.75
N GLU A 165 22.22 2.11 -6.93
CA GLU A 165 23.20 3.20 -7.01
C GLU A 165 24.61 2.61 -6.79
N GLU A 166 25.31 2.31 -7.88
CA GLU A 166 26.63 1.68 -7.85
C GLU A 166 27.60 2.36 -8.79
N LYS A 167 28.82 2.62 -8.31
CA LYS A 167 29.93 3.20 -9.11
C LYS A 167 29.53 4.47 -9.89
N GLY A 168 28.67 5.30 -9.32
CA GLY A 168 28.19 6.54 -9.95
C GLY A 168 27.08 6.34 -10.99
N VAL A 169 26.58 5.12 -11.14
CA VAL A 169 25.42 4.80 -11.98
C VAL A 169 24.17 4.68 -11.11
N ILE A 170 23.12 5.40 -11.48
CA ILE A 170 21.80 5.32 -10.85
C ILE A 170 20.89 4.51 -11.79
N THR A 171 20.37 3.40 -11.28
CA THR A 171 19.38 2.58 -11.99
C THR A 171 17.99 2.97 -11.50
N ILE A 172 17.12 3.37 -12.43
CA ILE A 172 15.73 3.72 -12.17
C ILE A 172 14.78 2.72 -12.83
N ASN A 173 13.59 2.57 -12.27
CA ASN A 173 12.53 1.76 -12.86
C ASN A 173 11.26 2.61 -12.98
N PRO A 174 10.92 3.15 -14.17
CA PRO A 174 9.73 3.97 -14.35
C PRO A 174 8.42 3.28 -13.99
N SER A 175 8.35 1.95 -14.03
CA SER A 175 7.15 1.21 -13.61
C SER A 175 6.85 1.35 -12.11
N TYR A 176 7.85 1.77 -11.32
CA TYR A 176 7.72 2.02 -9.87
C TYR A 176 7.21 3.44 -9.55
N TYR A 177 6.80 4.22 -10.55
CA TYR A 177 6.37 5.61 -10.36
C TYR A 177 4.89 5.82 -10.65
N PRO A 178 3.97 5.29 -9.82
CA PRO A 178 2.54 5.48 -10.02
C PRO A 178 2.15 6.96 -9.79
N PRO A 179 1.79 7.71 -10.86
CA PRO A 179 1.60 9.16 -10.75
C PRO A 179 0.50 9.57 -9.78
N HIS A 180 -0.53 8.74 -9.63
CA HIS A 180 -1.63 9.01 -8.72
C HIS A 180 -1.20 8.92 -7.24
N ILE A 181 -0.31 8.00 -6.89
CA ILE A 181 0.26 7.88 -5.54
C ILE A 181 1.17 9.08 -5.25
N LEU A 182 2.10 9.40 -6.17
CA LEU A 182 2.98 10.55 -6.01
C LEU A 182 2.21 11.88 -5.96
N ARG A 183 1.11 12.00 -6.71
CA ARG A 183 0.20 13.13 -6.59
C ARG A 183 -0.41 13.21 -5.20
N ARG A 184 -0.90 12.09 -4.67
CA ARG A 184 -1.47 12.03 -3.33
C ARG A 184 -0.44 12.39 -2.26
N PHE A 185 0.80 11.96 -2.43
CA PHE A 185 1.89 12.36 -1.55
C PHE A 185 2.17 13.86 -1.63
N ALA A 186 2.17 14.45 -2.83
CA ALA A 186 2.36 15.89 -3.01
C ALA A 186 1.23 16.73 -2.38
N ASP A 187 -0.01 16.21 -2.40
CA ASP A 187 -1.14 16.84 -1.70
C ASP A 187 -1.02 16.73 -0.17
N TYR A 188 -0.34 15.70 0.32
CA TYR A 188 -0.11 15.46 1.75
C TYR A 188 1.13 16.24 2.28
N ASP A 189 2.22 16.22 1.52
CA ASP A 189 3.48 16.93 1.82
C ASP A 189 4.09 17.49 0.53
N PRO A 190 4.22 18.83 0.38
CA PRO A 190 4.77 19.47 -0.81
C PRO A 190 6.17 19.01 -1.23
N TYR A 191 6.93 18.37 -0.34
CA TYR A 191 8.22 17.75 -0.67
C TYR A 191 8.13 16.83 -1.89
N TRP A 192 7.00 16.16 -2.10
CA TRP A 192 6.82 15.17 -3.14
C TRP A 192 6.52 15.74 -4.54
N LEU A 193 6.22 17.05 -4.64
CA LEU A 193 5.91 17.66 -5.95
C LEU A 193 7.06 17.53 -6.96
N PRO A 194 8.32 17.91 -6.64
CA PRO A 194 9.43 17.71 -7.58
C PRO A 194 9.75 16.22 -7.85
N VAL A 195 9.39 15.30 -6.94
CA VAL A 195 9.54 13.85 -7.18
C VAL A 195 8.48 13.36 -8.19
N LEU A 196 7.24 13.83 -8.09
CA LEU A 196 6.21 13.57 -9.09
C LEU A 196 6.65 14.07 -10.48
N GLU A 197 7.16 15.30 -10.58
CA GLU A 197 7.62 15.90 -11.84
C GLU A 197 8.77 15.10 -12.45
N GLY A 198 9.79 14.74 -11.66
CA GLY A 198 10.92 13.92 -12.11
C GLY A 198 10.48 12.51 -12.54
N SER A 199 9.55 11.92 -11.81
CA SER A 199 8.99 10.61 -12.16
C SER A 199 8.23 10.63 -13.49
N ILE A 200 7.44 11.68 -13.75
CA ILE A 200 6.78 11.86 -15.05
C ILE A 200 7.82 12.04 -16.16
N ASN A 201 8.87 12.84 -15.93
CA ASN A 201 9.96 13.01 -16.89
C ASN A 201 10.65 11.69 -17.23
N ALA A 202 10.84 10.81 -16.25
CA ALA A 202 11.43 9.49 -16.44
C ALA A 202 10.58 8.55 -17.31
N MET A 203 9.24 8.72 -17.31
CA MET A 203 8.32 7.89 -18.09
C MET A 203 8.16 8.34 -19.55
N VAL A 204 8.41 9.62 -19.86
CA VAL A 204 8.14 10.18 -21.20
C VAL A 204 9.42 10.36 -22.05
N ARG A 205 10.58 9.99 -21.53
CA ARG A 205 11.89 10.01 -22.23
C ARG A 205 12.34 8.64 -22.64
#